data_e1290ca557569de67c6f48dfb1d30326
#
_entry.id   e1290ca557569de67c6f48dfb1d30326
#
_cell.length_a   1.000
_cell.length_b   1.000
_cell.length_c   1.000
_cell.angle_alpha   90.00
_cell.angle_beta   90.00
_cell.angle_gamma   90.00
#
_symmetry.space_group_name_H-M   'P 1'
#
loop_
_entity.id
_entity.type
_entity.pdbx_description
1 polymer ?
#
loop_
_entity_poly.entity_id
_entity_poly.type
_entity_poly.pdbx_seq_one_letter_code
_entity_poly.pdbx_strand_id
1 'polypeptide(L)'
;MRVDALTSTLEQRVLLNDLDLNLHMNNGRFLTVCDLSRVDLFIRTGLLALMLKQKWAPIIVRHTMDYKKPLRPFQKYTVSMSITRWDEKYFYATHQFLSRGKVVAEGESTAVLLGREGVVPPAKVIEAVTARQNGTAVERR
;
A
#
# COMPACT_ATOMS: atom_id res chain seq x y z
N MET A 1 12.60 1.73 -12.65
CA MET A 1 11.74 0.84 -11.83
C MET A 1 10.50 0.45 -12.64
N ARG A 2 10.17 -0.81 -12.62
CA ARG A 2 8.98 -1.30 -13.33
C ARG A 2 7.72 -0.98 -12.52
N VAL A 3 6.61 -0.73 -13.21
CA VAL A 3 5.33 -0.40 -12.56
C VAL A 3 4.86 -1.53 -11.64
N ASP A 4 5.05 -2.79 -12.05
CA ASP A 4 4.68 -3.97 -11.26
C ASP A 4 5.46 -4.09 -9.94
N ALA A 5 6.66 -3.51 -9.85
CA ALA A 5 7.43 -3.46 -8.61
C ALA A 5 6.79 -2.54 -7.56
N LEU A 6 5.84 -1.68 -7.96
CA LEU A 6 5.11 -0.76 -7.08
C LEU A 6 3.72 -1.29 -6.71
N THR A 7 3.51 -2.59 -6.82
CA THR A 7 2.23 -3.23 -6.54
C THR A 7 2.38 -4.29 -5.45
N SER A 8 1.44 -4.31 -4.51
CA SER A 8 1.29 -5.36 -3.50
C SER A 8 -0.05 -6.05 -3.71
N THR A 9 -0.07 -7.38 -3.63
CA THR A 9 -1.29 -8.17 -3.69
C THR A 9 -1.26 -9.20 -2.56
N LEU A 10 -2.25 -9.14 -1.68
CA LEU A 10 -2.37 -10.03 -0.52
C LEU A 10 -3.71 -10.75 -0.54
N GLU A 11 -3.68 -12.07 -0.28
CA GLU A 11 -4.90 -12.83 -0.04
C GLU A 11 -5.22 -12.81 1.45
N GLN A 12 -6.49 -12.56 1.78
CA GLN A 12 -6.98 -12.48 3.14
C GLN A 12 -8.32 -13.20 3.27
N ARG A 13 -8.73 -13.44 4.50
CA ARG A 13 -10.05 -14.01 4.82
C ARG A 13 -10.66 -13.19 5.95
N VAL A 14 -11.95 -12.92 5.84
CA VAL A 14 -12.68 -12.21 6.90
C VAL A 14 -12.72 -13.08 8.14
N LEU A 15 -12.20 -12.59 9.25
CA LEU A 15 -12.19 -13.27 10.55
C LEU A 15 -13.28 -12.68 11.45
N LEU A 16 -13.62 -13.39 12.53
CA LEU A 16 -14.67 -12.93 13.44
C LEU A 16 -14.36 -11.55 14.04
N ASN A 17 -13.08 -11.24 14.32
CA ASN A 17 -12.68 -9.93 14.85
C ASN A 17 -12.85 -8.80 13.83
N ASP A 18 -13.04 -9.13 12.55
CA ASP A 18 -13.17 -8.13 11.49
C ASP A 18 -14.61 -7.63 11.33
N LEU A 19 -15.57 -8.28 12.04
CA LEU A 19 -16.98 -8.06 11.83
C LEU A 19 -17.55 -6.91 12.65
N ASP A 20 -18.53 -6.22 12.07
CA ASP A 20 -19.36 -5.24 12.78
C ASP A 20 -20.68 -5.87 13.26
N LEU A 21 -21.59 -5.05 13.79
CA LEU A 21 -22.88 -5.53 14.31
C LEU A 21 -23.78 -6.15 13.24
N ASN A 22 -23.54 -5.86 11.98
CA ASN A 22 -24.30 -6.43 10.85
C ASN A 22 -23.69 -7.73 10.33
N LEU A 23 -22.66 -8.26 11.00
CA LEU A 23 -21.92 -9.45 10.60
C LEU A 23 -21.26 -9.31 9.22
N HIS A 24 -20.87 -8.11 8.86
CA HIS A 24 -20.06 -7.80 7.68
C HIS A 24 -18.72 -7.27 8.13
N MET A 25 -17.72 -7.36 7.25
CA MET A 25 -16.41 -6.78 7.55
C MET A 25 -16.55 -5.28 7.83
N ASN A 26 -16.02 -4.85 8.96
CA ASN A 26 -16.09 -3.47 9.41
C ASN A 26 -15.35 -2.56 8.43
N ASN A 27 -15.91 -1.39 8.11
CA ASN A 27 -15.29 -0.43 7.20
C ASN A 27 -13.90 0.00 7.65
N GLY A 28 -13.70 0.18 8.95
CA GLY A 28 -12.38 0.50 9.49
C GLY A 28 -11.35 -0.61 9.26
N ARG A 29 -11.80 -1.86 9.19
CA ARG A 29 -10.89 -2.99 8.91
C ARG A 29 -10.33 -2.93 7.50
N PHE A 30 -11.11 -2.44 6.52
CA PHE A 30 -10.58 -2.22 5.16
C PHE A 30 -9.37 -1.29 5.18
N LEU A 31 -9.43 -0.22 5.97
CA LEU A 31 -8.31 0.73 6.08
C LEU A 31 -7.09 0.08 6.74
N THR A 32 -7.30 -0.75 7.76
CA THR A 32 -6.22 -1.50 8.42
C THR A 32 -5.54 -2.45 7.43
N VAL A 33 -6.32 -3.14 6.60
CA VAL A 33 -5.76 -4.05 5.59
C VAL A 33 -4.99 -3.27 4.52
N CYS A 34 -5.43 -2.06 4.17
CA CYS A 34 -4.64 -1.18 3.31
C CYS A 34 -3.27 -0.86 3.92
N ASP A 35 -3.19 -0.67 5.23
CA ASP A 35 -1.91 -0.44 5.91
C ASP A 35 -1.01 -1.67 5.82
N LEU A 36 -1.58 -2.89 5.91
CA LEU A 36 -0.81 -4.13 5.71
C LEU A 36 -0.26 -4.23 4.29
N SER A 37 -1.06 -3.88 3.29
CA SER A 37 -0.62 -3.84 1.89
C SER A 37 0.52 -2.85 1.70
N ARG A 38 0.43 -1.71 2.36
CA ARG A 38 1.45 -0.65 2.30
C ARG A 38 2.78 -1.14 2.87
N VAL A 39 2.74 -1.80 4.02
CA VAL A 39 3.94 -2.38 4.64
C VAL A 39 4.54 -3.47 3.74
N ASP A 40 3.71 -4.34 3.16
CA ASP A 40 4.16 -5.35 2.22
C ASP A 40 4.88 -4.73 1.02
N LEU A 41 4.31 -3.66 0.44
CA LEU A 41 4.93 -2.93 -0.65
C LEU A 41 6.29 -2.36 -0.24
N PHE A 42 6.37 -1.75 0.94
CA PHE A 42 7.61 -1.16 1.45
C PHE A 42 8.70 -2.22 1.62
N ILE A 43 8.35 -3.40 2.09
CA ILE A 43 9.29 -4.50 2.25
C ILE A 43 9.78 -5.00 0.89
N ARG A 44 8.86 -5.26 -0.03
CA ARG A 44 9.18 -5.81 -1.35
C ARG A 44 10.03 -4.88 -2.21
N THR A 45 9.79 -3.59 -2.11
CA THR A 45 10.55 -2.60 -2.90
C THR A 45 11.88 -2.22 -2.27
N GLY A 46 12.10 -2.57 -1.01
CA GLY A 46 13.26 -2.11 -0.25
C GLY A 46 13.10 -0.72 0.34
N LEU A 47 11.92 -0.11 0.16
CA LEU A 47 11.66 1.24 0.66
C LEU A 47 11.70 1.29 2.20
N LEU A 48 11.23 0.23 2.86
CA LEU A 48 11.28 0.18 4.33
C LEU A 48 12.72 0.30 4.83
N ALA A 49 13.65 -0.43 4.24
CA ALA A 49 15.06 -0.36 4.61
C ALA A 49 15.64 1.04 4.38
N LEU A 50 15.26 1.68 3.27
CA LEU A 50 15.68 3.06 2.98
C LEU A 50 15.11 4.04 3.99
N MET A 51 13.83 3.91 4.34
CA MET A 51 13.20 4.77 5.33
C MET A 51 13.90 4.67 6.69
N LEU A 52 14.25 3.46 7.10
CA LEU A 52 14.98 3.26 8.36
C LEU A 52 16.39 3.86 8.28
N LYS A 53 17.09 3.66 7.19
CA LYS A 53 18.45 4.17 6.98
C LYS A 53 18.50 5.69 6.90
N GLN A 54 17.59 6.28 6.13
CA GLN A 54 17.56 7.72 5.87
C GLN A 54 16.73 8.50 6.91
N LYS A 55 16.03 7.79 7.81
CA LYS A 55 15.11 8.38 8.79
C LYS A 55 13.98 9.14 8.10
N TRP A 56 13.44 8.56 7.05
CA TRP A 56 12.23 9.03 6.39
C TRP A 56 11.01 8.39 7.03
N ALA A 57 9.93 9.15 7.19
CA ALA A 57 8.67 8.65 7.75
C ALA A 57 7.52 8.90 6.78
N PRO A 58 6.70 7.89 6.50
CA PRO A 58 5.55 8.07 5.62
C PRO A 58 4.37 8.66 6.39
N ILE A 59 3.70 9.63 5.79
CA ILE A 59 2.49 10.24 6.33
C ILE A 59 1.40 10.13 5.28
N ILE A 60 0.28 9.53 5.65
CA ILE A 60 -0.89 9.46 4.78
C ILE A 60 -1.70 10.73 5.04
N VAL A 61 -1.76 11.59 4.03
CA VAL A 61 -2.43 12.89 4.15
C VAL A 61 -3.89 12.84 3.69
N ARG A 62 -4.25 11.81 2.92
CA ARG A 62 -5.62 11.62 2.46
C ARG A 62 -5.85 10.15 2.14
N HIS A 63 -7.02 9.64 2.49
CA HIS A 63 -7.45 8.30 2.12
C HIS A 63 -8.94 8.33 1.82
N THR A 64 -9.33 7.82 0.65
CA THR A 64 -10.73 7.66 0.28
C THR A 64 -11.01 6.19 0.06
N MET A 65 -12.24 5.77 0.33
CA MET A 65 -12.67 4.39 0.13
C MET A 65 -14.14 4.38 -0.27
N ASP A 66 -14.42 3.69 -1.36
CA ASP A 66 -15.76 3.47 -1.86
C ASP A 66 -16.12 2.01 -1.63
N TYR A 67 -17.11 1.77 -0.76
CA TYR A 67 -17.54 0.43 -0.37
C TYR A 67 -18.71 0.01 -1.27
N LYS A 68 -18.50 -0.99 -2.11
CA LYS A 68 -19.48 -1.41 -3.10
C LYS A 68 -20.30 -2.62 -2.66
N LYS A 69 -19.67 -3.58 -1.97
CA LYS A 69 -20.32 -4.80 -1.52
C LYS A 69 -19.76 -5.21 -0.16
N PRO A 70 -20.60 -5.74 0.74
CA PRO A 70 -20.08 -6.24 2.01
C PRO A 70 -19.30 -7.54 1.83
N LEU A 71 -18.34 -7.76 2.72
CA LEU A 71 -17.64 -9.04 2.86
C LEU A 71 -18.23 -9.76 4.08
N ARG A 72 -18.59 -11.02 3.87
CA ARG A 72 -19.22 -11.87 4.89
C ARG A 72 -18.20 -12.64 5.72
N PRO A 73 -18.59 -13.21 6.87
CA PRO A 73 -17.69 -14.03 7.66
C PRO A 73 -17.00 -15.10 6.82
N PHE A 74 -15.70 -15.26 7.02
CA PHE A 74 -14.86 -16.27 6.38
C PHE A 74 -14.73 -16.16 4.85
N GLN A 75 -15.29 -15.12 4.25
CA GLN A 75 -15.17 -14.89 2.81
C GLN A 75 -13.71 -14.53 2.47
N LYS A 76 -13.18 -15.18 1.43
CA LYS A 76 -11.84 -14.84 0.90
C LYS A 76 -11.91 -13.58 0.07
N TYR A 77 -10.89 -12.77 0.18
CA TYR A 77 -10.73 -11.58 -0.65
C TYR A 77 -9.26 -11.32 -0.90
N THR A 78 -8.99 -10.55 -1.95
CA THR A 78 -7.65 -10.12 -2.32
C THR A 78 -7.62 -8.60 -2.21
N VAL A 79 -6.59 -8.06 -1.56
CA VAL A 79 -6.33 -6.63 -1.55
C VAL A 79 -5.13 -6.35 -2.45
N SER A 80 -5.30 -5.40 -3.36
CA SER A 80 -4.24 -4.96 -4.25
C SER A 80 -4.01 -3.47 -4.06
N MET A 81 -2.76 -3.08 -3.92
CA MET A 81 -2.34 -1.70 -3.82
C MET A 81 -1.28 -1.42 -4.87
N SER A 82 -1.41 -0.31 -5.57
CA SER A 82 -0.42 0.13 -6.54
C SER A 82 -0.15 1.61 -6.38
N ILE A 83 1.11 2.00 -6.40
CA ILE A 83 1.49 3.40 -6.54
C ILE A 83 1.39 3.72 -8.02
N THR A 84 0.40 4.51 -8.40
CA THR A 84 0.04 4.75 -9.80
C THR A 84 0.71 5.98 -10.40
N ARG A 85 1.04 6.95 -9.55
CA ARG A 85 1.71 8.17 -9.99
C ARG A 85 2.32 8.90 -8.79
N TRP A 86 3.15 9.87 -9.08
CA TRP A 86 3.70 10.79 -8.09
C TRP A 86 3.94 12.14 -8.76
N ASP A 87 4.01 13.17 -7.93
CA ASP A 87 4.34 14.51 -8.39
C ASP A 87 5.57 15.03 -7.60
N GLU A 88 5.71 16.34 -7.49
CA GLU A 88 6.86 16.94 -6.80
C GLU A 88 6.87 16.70 -5.29
N LYS A 89 5.71 16.36 -4.71
CA LYS A 89 5.53 16.25 -3.26
C LYS A 89 4.89 14.94 -2.83
N TYR A 90 3.91 14.45 -3.58
CA TYR A 90 3.04 13.36 -3.16
C TYR A 90 3.21 12.09 -3.98
N PHE A 91 3.00 10.95 -3.30
CA PHE A 91 2.74 9.67 -3.94
C PHE A 91 1.24 9.43 -3.94
N TYR A 92 0.72 8.87 -5.02
CA TYR A 92 -0.69 8.51 -5.17
C TYR A 92 -0.79 7.01 -5.39
N ALA A 93 -1.61 6.36 -4.57
CA ALA A 93 -1.82 4.92 -4.64
C ALA A 93 -3.30 4.60 -4.82
N THR A 94 -3.58 3.50 -5.51
CA THR A 94 -4.92 2.94 -5.61
C THR A 94 -4.98 1.66 -4.81
N HIS A 95 -6.15 1.39 -4.23
CA HIS A 95 -6.42 0.19 -3.44
C HIS A 95 -7.67 -0.47 -3.98
N GLN A 96 -7.60 -1.79 -4.21
CA GLN A 96 -8.76 -2.56 -4.65
C GLN A 96 -8.91 -3.80 -3.79
N PHE A 97 -10.14 -4.06 -3.37
CA PHE A 97 -10.52 -5.29 -2.70
C PHE A 97 -11.41 -6.09 -3.64
N LEU A 98 -10.97 -7.31 -3.95
CA LEU A 98 -11.67 -8.18 -4.88
C LEU A 98 -12.10 -9.46 -4.17
N SER A 99 -13.30 -9.91 -4.47
CA SER A 99 -13.79 -11.20 -3.99
C SER A 99 -14.69 -11.81 -5.05
N ARG A 100 -14.47 -13.08 -5.34
CA ARG A 100 -15.25 -13.82 -6.33
C ARG A 100 -15.26 -13.12 -7.70
N GLY A 101 -14.11 -12.55 -8.09
CA GLY A 101 -13.93 -11.87 -9.37
C GLY A 101 -14.56 -10.48 -9.46
N LYS A 102 -15.01 -9.91 -8.34
CA LYS A 102 -15.65 -8.59 -8.33
C LYS A 102 -14.95 -7.64 -7.37
N VAL A 103 -14.94 -6.36 -7.73
CA VAL A 103 -14.45 -5.30 -6.85
C VAL A 103 -15.51 -5.05 -5.78
N VAL A 104 -15.14 -5.27 -4.51
CA VAL A 104 -16.04 -5.06 -3.37
C VAL A 104 -15.79 -3.73 -2.67
N ALA A 105 -14.58 -3.18 -2.82
CA ALA A 105 -14.23 -1.85 -2.33
C ALA A 105 -13.05 -1.34 -3.15
N GLU A 106 -12.97 -0.04 -3.33
CA GLU A 106 -11.82 0.59 -3.97
C GLU A 106 -11.63 2.00 -3.44
N GLY A 107 -10.41 2.47 -3.48
CA GLY A 107 -10.09 3.80 -2.99
C GLY A 107 -8.73 4.27 -3.42
N GLU A 108 -8.39 5.45 -2.93
CA GLU A 108 -7.10 6.08 -3.21
C GLU A 108 -6.50 6.62 -1.93
N SER A 109 -5.18 6.66 -1.89
CA SER A 109 -4.45 7.33 -0.81
C SER A 109 -3.40 8.26 -1.38
N THR A 110 -3.13 9.32 -0.64
CA THR A 110 -2.08 10.29 -0.94
C THR A 110 -1.12 10.32 0.22
N ALA A 111 0.16 10.21 -0.06
CA ALA A 111 1.18 10.12 0.98
C ALA A 111 2.35 11.05 0.68
N VAL A 112 3.04 11.46 1.74
CA VAL A 112 4.33 12.14 1.64
C VAL A 112 5.36 11.36 2.46
N LEU A 113 6.62 11.44 2.10
CA LEU A 113 7.72 11.02 2.96
C LEU A 113 8.36 12.26 3.56
N LEU A 114 8.47 12.27 4.89
CA LEU A 114 9.12 13.34 5.62
C LEU A 114 10.51 12.89 6.06
N GLY A 115 11.50 13.71 5.75
CA GLY A 115 12.85 13.59 6.26
C GLY A 115 13.16 14.70 7.24
N ARG A 116 14.42 14.83 7.63
CA ARG A 116 14.86 15.86 8.58
C ARG A 116 14.63 17.28 8.08
N GLU A 117 14.69 17.49 6.77
CA GLU A 117 14.56 18.81 6.15
C GLU A 117 13.17 19.09 5.59
N GLY A 118 12.21 18.21 5.86
CA GLY A 118 10.84 18.31 5.37
C GLY A 118 10.50 17.22 4.38
N VAL A 119 9.65 17.56 3.40
CA VAL A 119 9.19 16.57 2.42
C VAL A 119 10.34 16.10 1.53
N VAL A 120 10.48 14.77 1.42
CA VAL A 120 11.44 14.16 0.50
C VAL A 120 10.75 14.06 -0.87
N PRO A 121 11.27 14.68 -1.93
CA PRO A 121 10.64 14.61 -3.25
C PRO A 121 10.51 13.17 -3.74
N PRO A 122 9.35 12.76 -4.26
CA PRO A 122 9.16 11.40 -4.79
C PRO A 122 10.22 10.95 -5.79
N ALA A 123 10.67 11.84 -6.67
CA ALA A 123 11.71 11.50 -7.65
C ALA A 123 12.99 11.00 -6.96
N LYS A 124 13.37 11.63 -5.84
CA LYS A 124 14.54 11.23 -5.07
C LYS A 124 14.35 9.85 -4.45
N VAL A 125 13.15 9.57 -3.96
CA VAL A 125 12.81 8.27 -3.37
C VAL A 125 12.86 7.17 -4.43
N ILE A 126 12.26 7.40 -5.58
CA ILE A 126 12.22 6.43 -6.69
C ILE A 126 13.64 6.15 -7.18
N GLU A 127 14.47 7.17 -7.32
CA GLU A 127 15.86 7.01 -7.70
C GLU A 127 16.63 6.14 -6.70
N ALA A 128 16.46 6.40 -5.40
CA ALA A 128 17.12 5.64 -4.35
C ALA A 128 16.66 4.18 -4.31
N VAL A 129 15.35 3.94 -4.48
CA VAL A 129 14.79 2.57 -4.54
C VAL A 129 15.33 1.83 -5.76
N THR A 130 15.37 2.47 -6.91
CA THR A 130 15.88 1.88 -8.16
C THR A 130 17.35 1.52 -8.02
N ALA A 131 18.16 2.41 -7.48
CA ALA A 131 19.58 2.16 -7.25
C ALA A 131 19.81 0.97 -6.31
N ARG A 132 19.01 0.87 -5.25
CA ARG A 132 19.09 -0.24 -4.30
C ARG A 132 18.69 -1.57 -4.95
N GLN A 133 17.63 -1.59 -5.74
CA GLN A 133 17.21 -2.80 -6.46
C GLN A 133 18.26 -3.27 -7.45
N ASN A 134 18.85 -2.34 -8.19
CA ASN A 134 19.93 -2.64 -9.13
C ASN A 134 21.18 -3.15 -8.41
N GLY A 135 21.56 -2.54 -7.29
CA GLY A 135 22.67 -2.98 -6.46
C GLY A 135 22.47 -4.40 -5.92
N THR A 136 21.26 -4.68 -5.41
CA THR A 136 20.90 -6.01 -4.91
C THR A 136 20.95 -7.05 -6.03
N ALA A 137 20.47 -6.72 -7.22
CA ALA A 137 20.51 -7.62 -8.38
C ALA A 137 21.95 -7.94 -8.79
N VAL A 138 22.84 -6.94 -8.76
CA VAL A 138 24.27 -7.12 -9.07
C VAL A 138 24.94 -8.00 -8.01
N GLU A 139 24.68 -7.79 -6.75
CA GLU A 139 25.24 -8.58 -5.66
C GLU A 139 24.84 -10.06 -5.69
N ARG A 140 23.68 -10.38 -6.25
CA ARG A 140 23.19 -11.76 -6.38
C ARG A 140 23.82 -12.53 -7.53
N ARG A 141 24.56 -11.88 -8.37
CA ARG A 141 25.30 -12.51 -9.47
C ARG A 141 26.66 -13.01 -8.99
#